data_cdf8d063a5d3df97408cfda6ee9f2acb
#
_entry.id   cdf8d063a5d3df97408cfda6ee9f2acb
#
_cell.length_a   1.000
_cell.length_b   1.000
_cell.length_c   1.000
_cell.angle_alpha   90.00
_cell.angle_beta   90.00
_cell.angle_gamma   90.00
#
_symmetry.space_group_name_H-M   'P 1'
#
loop_
_entity.id
_entity.type
_entity.pdbx_description
1 polymer ?
#
loop_
_entity_poly.entity_id
_entity_poly.type
_entity_poly.pdbx_seq_one_letter_code
_entity_poly.pdbx_strand_id
1 'polypeptide(L)'
;FVTHDLDEALFLGDRVAVLLCGRLRQSGPPQEVFSAPADRDVAAFVGVETVLTGQVVAARNGQVSVDASGALFEAVGDLDIGRAVMLCLRPEDITLWPDGIIPRREGAPASSARNRMQGRITRIIPQGPLARIQVDCGFPLVALITRASTEDLGLVEGKTVSATFKASVIHLIPR
;
A
#
# COMPACT_ATOMS: atom_id res chain seq x y z
N PHE A 1 6.63 26.15 10.61
CA PHE A 1 5.31 26.03 11.26
C PHE A 1 5.10 24.61 11.77
N VAL A 2 4.15 24.38 12.63
CA VAL A 2 3.77 23.05 13.15
C VAL A 2 2.34 22.79 12.73
N THR A 3 2.11 21.61 12.14
CA THR A 3 0.78 21.18 11.72
C THR A 3 0.62 19.68 11.98
N HIS A 4 -0.61 19.23 12.07
CA HIS A 4 -0.97 17.80 12.03
C HIS A 4 -1.63 17.43 10.69
N ASP A 5 -1.77 18.38 9.78
CA ASP A 5 -2.31 18.19 8.46
C ASP A 5 -1.17 17.79 7.50
N LEU A 6 -1.30 16.60 6.91
CA LEU A 6 -0.29 16.02 6.03
C LEU A 6 -0.25 16.74 4.68
N ASP A 7 -1.39 17.23 4.20
CA ASP A 7 -1.47 17.96 2.94
C ASP A 7 -0.79 19.33 3.07
N GLU A 8 -1.01 20.04 4.18
CA GLU A 8 -0.28 21.28 4.47
C GLU A 8 1.24 21.05 4.52
N ALA A 9 1.68 19.99 5.21
CA ALA A 9 3.09 19.65 5.30
C ALA A 9 3.69 19.34 3.92
N LEU A 10 2.93 18.63 3.06
CA LEU A 10 3.35 18.25 1.72
C LEU A 10 3.46 19.44 0.76
N PHE A 11 2.49 20.38 0.83
CA PHE A 11 2.40 21.49 -0.13
C PHE A 11 3.19 22.72 0.28
N LEU A 12 3.35 22.98 1.58
CA LEU A 12 3.94 24.22 2.08
C LEU A 12 5.38 24.05 2.57
N GLY A 13 5.82 22.84 2.87
CA GLY A 13 7.12 22.58 3.44
C GLY A 13 8.20 22.28 2.40
N ASP A 14 9.33 22.97 2.46
CA ASP A 14 10.55 22.55 1.75
C ASP A 14 11.20 21.34 2.44
N ARG A 15 11.03 21.26 3.74
CA ARG A 15 11.44 20.15 4.59
C ARG A 15 10.41 19.91 5.68
N VAL A 16 10.16 18.65 5.98
CA VAL A 16 9.30 18.23 7.09
C VAL A 16 10.10 17.46 8.13
N ALA A 17 9.65 17.56 9.36
CA ALA A 17 10.18 16.81 10.50
C ALA A 17 9.00 16.13 11.21
N VAL A 18 9.01 14.81 11.26
CA VAL A 18 7.98 14.01 11.94
C VAL A 18 8.38 13.85 13.40
N LEU A 19 7.57 14.42 14.28
CA LEU A 19 7.71 14.29 15.74
C LEU A 19 6.61 13.36 16.26
N LEU A 20 7.00 12.27 16.89
CA LEU A 20 6.08 11.34 17.54
C LEU A 20 6.50 11.13 18.99
N CYS A 21 5.57 11.26 19.92
CA CYS A 21 5.82 11.13 21.37
C CYS A 21 7.01 11.98 21.84
N GLY A 22 7.12 13.24 21.34
CA GLY A 22 8.18 14.18 21.71
C GLY A 22 9.58 13.86 21.13
N ARG A 23 9.68 12.92 20.19
CA ARG A 23 10.95 12.54 19.55
C ARG A 23 10.90 12.80 18.07
N LEU A 24 12.00 13.31 17.51
CA LEU A 24 12.18 13.39 16.07
C LEU A 24 12.42 11.97 15.51
N ARG A 25 11.53 11.53 14.64
CA ARG A 25 11.60 10.18 14.03
C ARG A 25 12.20 10.22 12.63
N GLN A 26 11.84 11.22 11.84
CA GLN A 26 12.36 11.40 10.48
C GLN A 26 12.32 12.88 10.10
N SER A 27 13.28 13.32 9.28
CA SER A 27 13.29 14.65 8.69
C SER A 27 13.90 14.60 7.30
N GLY A 28 13.26 15.27 6.34
CA GLY A 28 13.70 15.29 4.95
C GLY A 28 12.77 16.13 4.06
N PRO A 29 12.98 16.10 2.74
CA PRO A 29 12.00 16.62 1.80
C PRO A 29 10.64 15.93 1.99
N PRO A 30 9.51 16.63 1.84
CA PRO A 30 8.19 16.03 2.05
C PRO A 30 8.00 14.73 1.26
N GLN A 31 8.32 14.73 -0.02
CA GLN A 31 8.18 13.54 -0.86
C GLN A 31 8.94 12.33 -0.30
N GLU A 32 10.15 12.51 0.19
CA GLU A 32 10.95 11.44 0.79
C GLU A 32 10.30 10.91 2.06
N VAL A 33 9.92 11.79 2.98
CA VAL A 33 9.30 11.41 4.25
C VAL A 33 7.97 10.67 4.03
N PHE A 34 7.20 11.10 3.04
CA PHE A 34 5.90 10.49 2.74
C PHE A 34 6.02 9.19 1.93
N SER A 35 6.96 9.09 0.97
CA SER A 35 7.10 7.90 0.12
C SER A 35 8.03 6.84 0.70
N ALA A 36 8.97 7.24 1.57
CA ALA A 36 9.99 6.39 2.17
C ALA A 36 10.04 6.56 3.71
N PRO A 37 8.97 6.19 4.44
CA PRO A 37 8.95 6.28 5.89
C PRO A 37 10.04 5.42 6.51
N ALA A 38 10.76 5.97 7.49
CA ALA A 38 11.92 5.33 8.10
C ALA A 38 11.56 4.14 9.00
N ASP A 39 10.35 4.13 9.55
CA ASP A 39 9.87 3.06 10.42
C ASP A 39 8.33 2.95 10.38
N ARG A 40 7.81 1.95 11.11
CA ARG A 40 6.38 1.64 11.17
C ARG A 40 5.54 2.80 11.71
N ASP A 41 6.03 3.53 12.70
CA ASP A 41 5.25 4.59 13.35
C ASP A 41 5.13 5.80 12.41
N VAL A 42 6.23 6.13 11.70
CA VAL A 42 6.21 7.14 10.64
C VAL A 42 5.30 6.69 9.50
N ALA A 43 5.40 5.42 9.05
CA ALA A 43 4.54 4.88 8.01
C ALA A 43 3.05 5.04 8.37
N ALA A 44 2.67 4.64 9.57
CA ALA A 44 1.30 4.78 10.05
C ALA A 44 0.86 6.26 10.12
N PHE A 45 1.76 7.14 10.58
CA PHE A 45 1.49 8.58 10.67
C PHE A 45 1.26 9.21 9.29
N VAL A 46 2.02 8.83 8.27
CA VAL A 46 1.89 9.37 6.90
C VAL A 46 0.84 8.64 6.04
N GLY A 47 -0.05 7.85 6.65
CA GLY A 47 -1.21 7.27 5.99
C GLY A 47 -1.00 5.89 5.37
N VAL A 48 0.10 5.20 5.68
CA VAL A 48 0.28 3.79 5.33
C VAL A 48 -0.60 2.93 6.23
N GLU A 49 -1.50 2.15 5.65
CA GLU A 49 -2.45 1.34 6.43
C GLU A 49 -2.20 -0.16 6.35
N THR A 50 -1.58 -0.61 5.25
CA THR A 50 -1.18 -2.02 5.13
C THR A 50 0.32 -2.13 5.39
N VAL A 51 0.68 -2.74 6.51
CA VAL A 51 2.06 -3.02 6.90
C VAL A 51 2.21 -4.50 7.19
N LEU A 52 3.01 -5.19 6.38
CA LEU A 52 3.27 -6.63 6.52
C LEU A 52 4.75 -6.85 6.81
N THR A 53 5.05 -7.84 7.64
CA THR A 53 6.43 -8.29 7.84
C THR A 53 6.70 -9.47 6.92
N GLY A 54 7.84 -9.44 6.23
CA GLY A 54 8.22 -10.51 5.31
C GLY A 54 9.72 -10.68 5.19
N GLN A 55 10.12 -11.57 4.30
CA GLN A 55 11.51 -11.86 3.99
C GLN A 55 11.71 -11.86 2.47
N VAL A 56 12.83 -11.28 2.02
CA VAL A 56 13.22 -11.32 0.60
C VAL A 56 13.58 -12.76 0.23
N VAL A 57 12.89 -13.31 -0.76
CA VAL A 57 13.11 -14.69 -1.23
C VAL A 57 13.76 -14.74 -2.60
N ALA A 58 13.69 -13.68 -3.38
CA ALA A 58 14.39 -13.52 -4.65
C ALA A 58 14.76 -12.06 -4.90
N ALA A 59 15.86 -11.82 -5.61
CA ALA A 59 16.30 -10.51 -6.03
C ALA A 59 16.89 -10.57 -7.44
N ARG A 60 16.43 -9.70 -8.34
CA ARG A 60 16.93 -9.61 -9.71
C ARG A 60 16.64 -8.26 -10.34
N ASN A 61 17.67 -7.63 -10.90
CA ASN A 61 17.55 -6.41 -11.72
C ASN A 61 16.79 -5.27 -11.01
N GLY A 62 17.07 -5.00 -9.73
CA GLY A 62 16.39 -3.95 -8.96
C GLY A 62 14.95 -4.27 -8.58
N GLN A 63 14.54 -5.53 -8.70
CA GLN A 63 13.26 -6.06 -8.23
C GLN A 63 13.52 -7.16 -7.20
N VAL A 64 12.67 -7.24 -6.21
CA VAL A 64 12.71 -8.26 -5.17
C VAL A 64 11.34 -8.92 -5.04
N SER A 65 11.36 -10.23 -4.77
CA SER A 65 10.17 -10.96 -4.35
C SER A 65 10.24 -11.16 -2.84
N VAL A 66 9.18 -10.79 -2.15
CA VAL A 66 9.09 -10.87 -0.68
C VAL A 66 7.96 -11.82 -0.30
N ASP A 67 8.27 -12.82 0.50
CA ASP A 67 7.24 -13.64 1.15
C ASP A 67 6.80 -12.93 2.43
N ALA A 68 5.52 -12.57 2.50
CA ALA A 68 4.90 -11.98 3.67
C ALA A 68 3.50 -12.55 3.88
N SER A 69 3.24 -13.03 5.09
CA SER A 69 1.94 -13.63 5.49
C SER A 69 1.51 -14.79 4.58
N GLY A 70 2.45 -15.55 4.00
CA GLY A 70 2.18 -16.66 3.08
C GLY A 70 1.79 -16.24 1.66
N ALA A 71 1.98 -14.98 1.30
CA ALA A 71 1.78 -14.45 -0.04
C ALA A 71 3.09 -13.86 -0.60
N LEU A 72 3.28 -13.99 -1.91
CA LEU A 72 4.45 -13.47 -2.61
C LEU A 72 4.13 -12.08 -3.17
N PHE A 73 4.99 -11.11 -2.84
CA PHE A 73 4.91 -9.73 -3.28
C PHE A 73 6.11 -9.36 -4.16
N GLU A 74 5.84 -8.77 -5.31
CA GLU A 74 6.86 -8.18 -6.16
C GLU A 74 7.02 -6.70 -5.83
N ALA A 75 8.22 -6.29 -5.47
CA ALA A 75 8.56 -4.90 -5.13
C ALA A 75 9.81 -4.43 -5.87
N VAL A 76 9.99 -3.10 -5.93
CA VAL A 76 11.23 -2.48 -6.43
C VAL A 76 12.15 -2.27 -5.23
N GLY A 77 13.39 -2.72 -5.35
CA GLY A 77 14.41 -2.56 -4.31
C GLY A 77 15.69 -3.31 -4.66
N ASP A 78 16.75 -2.93 -3.97
CA ASP A 78 18.06 -3.58 -4.03
C ASP A 78 18.38 -4.11 -2.63
N LEU A 79 17.89 -5.32 -2.36
CA LEU A 79 17.99 -5.98 -1.07
C LEU A 79 18.44 -7.43 -1.25
N ASP A 80 19.24 -7.92 -0.32
CA ASP A 80 19.75 -9.28 -0.33
C ASP A 80 18.65 -10.30 0.01
N ILE A 81 18.76 -11.48 -0.61
CA ILE A 81 17.92 -12.63 -0.27
C ILE A 81 18.12 -12.99 1.21
N GLY A 82 17.03 -13.28 1.91
CA GLY A 82 17.03 -13.55 3.35
C GLY A 82 16.86 -12.30 4.21
N ARG A 83 16.90 -11.10 3.64
CA ARG A 83 16.69 -9.85 4.39
C ARG A 83 15.26 -9.77 4.91
N ALA A 84 15.11 -9.54 6.21
CA ALA A 84 13.82 -9.23 6.80
C ALA A 84 13.41 -7.80 6.46
N VAL A 85 12.15 -7.61 6.09
CA VAL A 85 11.60 -6.31 5.65
C VAL A 85 10.19 -6.10 6.19
N MET A 86 9.78 -4.85 6.28
CA MET A 86 8.36 -4.48 6.33
C MET A 86 7.95 -3.96 4.95
N LEU A 87 6.82 -4.47 4.44
CA LEU A 87 6.15 -3.96 3.26
C LEU A 87 5.11 -2.94 3.71
N CYS A 88 5.17 -1.77 3.11
CA CYS A 88 4.25 -0.67 3.36
C CYS A 88 3.47 -0.37 2.09
N LEU A 89 2.13 -0.36 2.18
CA LEU A 89 1.21 -0.06 1.09
C LEU A 89 0.22 1.01 1.51
N ARG A 90 -0.05 1.94 0.61
CA ARG A 90 -1.05 2.97 0.79
C ARG A 90 -2.39 2.52 0.22
N PRO A 91 -3.51 2.89 0.85
CA PRO A 91 -4.83 2.51 0.37
C PRO A 91 -5.16 3.00 -1.05
N GLU A 92 -4.66 4.17 -1.43
CA GLU A 92 -4.87 4.79 -2.74
C GLU A 92 -4.15 4.09 -3.89
N ASP A 93 -3.12 3.29 -3.59
CA ASP A 93 -2.34 2.54 -4.59
C ASP A 93 -2.99 1.22 -5.01
N ILE A 94 -4.09 0.84 -4.36
CA ILE A 94 -4.75 -0.44 -4.55
C ILE A 94 -5.97 -0.28 -5.45
N THR A 95 -6.00 -1.02 -6.55
CA THR A 95 -7.16 -1.12 -7.45
C THR A 95 -7.94 -2.39 -7.13
N LEU A 96 -9.26 -2.26 -6.97
CA LEU A 96 -10.16 -3.37 -6.73
C LEU A 96 -10.92 -3.76 -8.00
N TRP A 97 -11.08 -5.06 -8.20
CA TRP A 97 -11.85 -5.67 -9.29
C TRP A 97 -12.91 -6.60 -8.69
N PRO A 98 -14.19 -6.52 -9.12
CA PRO A 98 -15.22 -7.42 -8.62
C PRO A 98 -15.00 -8.85 -9.15
N ASP A 99 -15.42 -9.83 -8.37
CA ASP A 99 -15.59 -11.26 -8.73
C ASP A 99 -14.41 -11.93 -9.47
N GLY A 100 -13.18 -11.65 -9.05
CA GLY A 100 -12.02 -12.28 -9.65
C GLY A 100 -11.81 -11.93 -11.14
N ILE A 101 -12.56 -11.00 -11.69
CA ILE A 101 -12.39 -10.48 -13.04
C ILE A 101 -11.15 -9.59 -13.05
N ILE A 102 -10.00 -10.21 -12.98
CA ILE A 102 -8.82 -9.60 -13.55
C ILE A 102 -8.97 -9.85 -15.04
N PRO A 103 -8.97 -8.81 -15.89
CA PRO A 103 -9.06 -9.04 -17.33
C PRO A 103 -7.91 -9.92 -17.80
N ARG A 104 -8.11 -11.23 -17.81
CA ARG A 104 -7.35 -12.18 -18.62
C ARG A 104 -8.11 -12.29 -19.94
N ARG A 105 -8.08 -11.25 -20.74
CA ARG A 105 -8.36 -11.43 -22.15
C ARG A 105 -7.12 -12.05 -22.75
N GLU A 106 -7.24 -13.23 -23.35
CA GLU A 106 -6.28 -13.70 -24.33
C GLU A 106 -6.06 -12.54 -25.31
N GLY A 107 -4.80 -12.05 -25.41
CA GLY A 107 -4.45 -10.89 -26.23
C GLY A 107 -4.54 -9.51 -25.57
N ALA A 108 -4.99 -9.36 -24.33
CA ALA A 108 -4.87 -8.09 -23.63
C ALA A 108 -3.42 -7.83 -23.19
N PRO A 109 -2.90 -6.57 -23.29
CA PRO A 109 -1.56 -6.26 -22.83
C PRO A 109 -1.43 -6.63 -21.35
N ALA A 110 -0.31 -7.24 -20.97
CA ALA A 110 -0.02 -7.56 -19.59
C ALA A 110 -0.07 -6.26 -18.75
N SER A 111 -0.88 -6.24 -17.70
CA SER A 111 -0.93 -5.10 -16.78
C SER A 111 0.44 -4.87 -16.14
N SER A 112 0.81 -3.61 -15.92
CA SER A 112 2.01 -3.26 -15.13
C SER A 112 1.85 -3.56 -13.63
N ALA A 113 0.64 -3.90 -13.17
CA ALA A 113 0.40 -4.38 -11.82
C ALA A 113 0.93 -5.81 -11.69
N ARG A 114 2.02 -5.99 -10.97
CA ARG A 114 2.68 -7.29 -10.72
C ARG A 114 2.03 -8.04 -9.57
N ASN A 115 1.47 -7.32 -8.61
CA ASN A 115 0.83 -7.89 -7.43
C ASN A 115 -0.66 -8.06 -7.67
N ARG A 116 -1.17 -9.26 -7.36
CA ARG A 116 -2.57 -9.62 -7.52
C ARG A 116 -2.97 -10.51 -6.36
N MET A 117 -3.88 -10.02 -5.53
CA MET A 117 -4.35 -10.71 -4.34
C MET A 117 -5.86 -10.89 -4.42
N GLN A 118 -6.33 -12.08 -4.16
CA GLN A 118 -7.77 -12.34 -4.05
C GLN A 118 -8.15 -12.29 -2.58
N GLY A 119 -9.27 -11.64 -2.27
CA GLY A 119 -9.74 -11.51 -0.90
C GLY A 119 -11.23 -11.25 -0.82
N ARG A 120 -11.70 -11.19 0.42
CA ARG A 120 -13.11 -10.90 0.74
C ARG A 120 -13.23 -9.55 1.42
N ILE A 121 -14.16 -8.71 0.99
CA ILE A 121 -14.46 -7.45 1.65
C ILE A 121 -15.02 -7.74 3.05
N THR A 122 -14.33 -7.23 4.06
CA THR A 122 -14.74 -7.37 5.46
C THR A 122 -15.49 -6.14 5.97
N ARG A 123 -15.16 -4.96 5.43
CA ARG A 123 -15.82 -3.71 5.83
C ARG A 123 -15.73 -2.64 4.77
N ILE A 124 -16.78 -1.82 4.67
CA ILE A 124 -16.83 -0.61 3.83
C ILE A 124 -17.12 0.59 4.72
N ILE A 125 -16.19 1.55 4.77
CA ILE A 125 -16.30 2.75 5.61
C ILE A 125 -16.37 3.97 4.70
N PRO A 126 -17.53 4.64 4.59
CA PRO A 126 -17.65 5.89 3.83
C PRO A 126 -16.83 7.02 4.46
N GLN A 127 -16.12 7.78 3.61
CA GLN A 127 -15.35 8.96 3.98
C GLN A 127 -15.61 10.10 2.99
N GLY A 128 -16.71 10.84 3.16
CA GLY A 128 -17.10 11.88 2.22
C GLY A 128 -17.28 11.31 0.78
N PRO A 129 -16.55 11.81 -0.23
CA PRO A 129 -16.63 11.32 -1.60
C PRO A 129 -15.91 9.98 -1.82
N LEU A 130 -15.14 9.53 -0.85
CA LEU A 130 -14.37 8.29 -0.88
C LEU A 130 -15.01 7.20 -0.01
N ALA A 131 -14.57 5.97 -0.21
CA ALA A 131 -14.87 4.83 0.64
C ALA A 131 -13.57 4.05 0.91
N ARG A 132 -13.37 3.71 2.16
CA ARG A 132 -12.28 2.85 2.61
C ARG A 132 -12.78 1.42 2.68
N ILE A 133 -12.15 0.55 1.91
CA ILE A 133 -12.54 -0.85 1.76
C ILE A 133 -11.49 -1.73 2.45
N GLN A 134 -11.90 -2.45 3.48
CA GLN A 134 -11.06 -3.45 4.12
C GLN A 134 -11.29 -4.80 3.46
N VAL A 135 -10.21 -5.46 3.06
CA VAL A 135 -10.22 -6.74 2.36
C VAL A 135 -9.33 -7.73 3.13
N ASP A 136 -9.85 -8.90 3.40
CA ASP A 136 -9.08 -10.01 3.93
C ASP A 136 -8.57 -10.87 2.77
N CYS A 137 -7.26 -10.82 2.55
CA CYS A 137 -6.53 -11.60 1.55
C CYS A 137 -5.72 -12.75 2.18
N GLY A 138 -6.08 -13.19 3.40
CA GLY A 138 -5.23 -13.96 4.31
C GLY A 138 -4.32 -13.05 5.15
N PHE A 139 -4.35 -11.79 4.85
CA PHE A 139 -3.78 -10.66 5.58
C PHE A 139 -4.67 -9.43 5.33
N PRO A 140 -4.69 -8.45 6.26
CA PRO A 140 -5.49 -7.25 6.07
C PRO A 140 -4.92 -6.35 4.97
N LEU A 141 -5.75 -5.98 4.01
CA LEU A 141 -5.46 -5.04 2.95
C LEU A 141 -6.51 -3.92 2.97
N VAL A 142 -6.08 -2.67 2.81
CA VAL A 142 -6.99 -1.52 2.80
C VAL A 142 -6.87 -0.80 1.47
N ALA A 143 -7.98 -0.59 0.78
CA ALA A 143 -8.07 0.21 -0.44
C ALA A 143 -8.91 1.47 -0.20
N LEU A 144 -8.56 2.57 -0.86
CA LEU A 144 -9.31 3.82 -0.86
C LEU A 144 -9.79 4.11 -2.28
N ILE A 145 -11.10 4.11 -2.49
CA ILE A 145 -11.73 4.33 -3.80
C ILE A 145 -12.86 5.34 -3.70
N THR A 146 -13.38 5.82 -4.82
CA THR A 146 -14.54 6.71 -4.80
C THR A 146 -15.83 5.96 -4.43
N ARG A 147 -16.79 6.67 -3.84
CA ARG A 147 -18.12 6.10 -3.58
C ARG A 147 -18.79 5.67 -4.86
N ALA A 148 -18.68 6.47 -5.93
CA ALA A 148 -19.19 6.11 -7.25
C ALA A 148 -18.61 4.76 -7.73
N SER A 149 -17.29 4.57 -7.63
CA SER A 149 -16.67 3.28 -7.97
C SER A 149 -17.17 2.13 -7.10
N THR A 150 -17.46 2.37 -5.81
CA THR A 150 -18.02 1.34 -4.93
C THR A 150 -19.39 0.89 -5.42
N GLU A 151 -20.21 1.83 -5.85
CA GLU A 151 -21.56 1.59 -6.41
C GLU A 151 -21.49 0.92 -7.78
N ASP A 152 -20.70 1.48 -8.72
CA ASP A 152 -20.56 0.97 -10.10
C ASP A 152 -20.02 -0.48 -10.13
N LEU A 153 -19.10 -0.82 -9.24
CA LEU A 153 -18.53 -2.16 -9.13
C LEU A 153 -19.40 -3.09 -8.25
N GLY A 154 -20.48 -2.56 -7.67
CA GLY A 154 -21.39 -3.29 -6.80
C GLY A 154 -20.66 -3.92 -5.61
N LEU A 155 -19.70 -3.19 -4.99
CA LEU A 155 -18.94 -3.70 -3.86
C LEU A 155 -19.80 -3.68 -2.60
N VAL A 156 -19.88 -4.82 -1.95
CA VAL A 156 -20.59 -5.01 -0.67
C VAL A 156 -19.76 -5.88 0.27
N GLU A 157 -19.98 -5.76 1.57
CA GLU A 157 -19.35 -6.61 2.56
C GLU A 157 -19.65 -8.08 2.28
N GLY A 158 -18.65 -8.92 2.44
CA GLY A 158 -18.72 -10.35 2.12
C GLY A 158 -18.43 -10.72 0.66
N LYS A 159 -18.39 -9.73 -0.27
CA LYS A 159 -18.08 -9.98 -1.69
C LYS A 159 -16.60 -10.31 -1.87
N THR A 160 -16.31 -11.27 -2.77
CA THR A 160 -14.95 -11.57 -3.20
C THR A 160 -14.50 -10.53 -4.23
N VAL A 161 -13.27 -10.07 -4.09
CA VAL A 161 -12.62 -9.11 -4.99
C VAL A 161 -11.19 -9.52 -5.27
N SER A 162 -10.65 -9.00 -6.38
CA SER A 162 -9.22 -9.04 -6.66
C SER A 162 -8.62 -7.66 -6.46
N ALA A 163 -7.59 -7.57 -5.63
CA ALA A 163 -6.79 -6.37 -5.44
C ALA A 163 -5.55 -6.44 -6.31
N THR A 164 -5.25 -5.35 -7.04
CA THR A 164 -4.05 -5.26 -7.87
C THR A 164 -3.29 -3.98 -7.56
N PHE A 165 -1.96 -4.06 -7.57
CA PHE A 165 -1.07 -2.92 -7.38
C PHE A 165 0.30 -3.16 -8.02
N LYS A 166 1.01 -2.08 -8.34
CA LYS A 166 2.32 -2.12 -8.98
C LYS A 166 3.41 -2.51 -7.97
N ALA A 167 4.49 -3.12 -8.47
CA ALA A 167 5.70 -3.35 -7.66
C ALA A 167 6.32 -2.04 -7.14
N SER A 168 6.20 -0.95 -7.90
CA SER A 168 6.78 0.35 -7.57
C SER A 168 6.09 1.12 -6.45
N VAL A 169 4.87 0.71 -6.05
CA VAL A 169 4.16 1.38 -4.94
C VAL A 169 4.40 0.73 -3.59
N ILE A 170 5.03 -0.45 -3.57
CA ILE A 170 5.43 -1.09 -2.33
C ILE A 170 6.69 -0.40 -1.81
N HIS A 171 6.61 0.19 -0.63
CA HIS A 171 7.79 0.66 0.08
C HIS A 171 8.31 -0.43 1.03
N LEU A 172 9.61 -0.75 0.91
CA LEU A 172 10.29 -1.74 1.74
C LEU A 172 11.15 -1.05 2.79
N ILE A 173 10.91 -1.36 4.05
CA ILE A 173 11.73 -0.90 5.18
C ILE A 173 12.56 -2.10 5.66
N PRO A 174 13.89 -2.10 5.46
CA PRO A 174 14.78 -3.15 5.98
C PRO A 174 14.74 -3.21 7.52
N ARG A 175 14.82 -4.43 8.06
CA ARG A 175 14.89 -4.70 9.49
C ARG A 175 16.23 -5.25 9.89
#